data_9c862ab53a1e9225af4df964c5ce3926
#
_entry.id   9c862ab53a1e9225af4df964c5ce3926
#
_cell.length_a   1.000
_cell.length_b   1.000
_cell.length_c   1.000
_cell.angle_alpha   90.00
_cell.angle_beta   90.00
_cell.angle_gamma   90.00
#
_symmetry.space_group_name_H-M   'P 1'
#
loop_
_entity.id
_entity.type
_entity.pdbx_description
1 polymer ?
#
loop_
_entity_poly.entity_id
_entity_poly.type
_entity_poly.pdbx_seq_one_letter_code
_entity_poly.pdbx_strand_id
1 'polypeptide(L)'
;MGTETVDLNRNVQVGSDAGTTTAEYSNVYSNLTVSKLWLDQDTKQPVEPAVNSIHIKVWQYTDNDKDRTLFAEADLTAPAWTWSKSGTDLPLTDPVSGKAYHYLVEEETTGNWNVYIDNNGVQTGNITVQNYVYTGYELPSTGGMGTAPFGVLGGALAAAAALLLVRKRKQNEEE
;
A
#
# COMPACT_ATOMS: atom_id res chain seq x y z
N MET A 1 -34.10 -27.88 -33.58
CA MET A 1 -33.52 -27.52 -32.28
C MET A 1 -33.16 -26.06 -32.37
N GLY A 2 -33.93 -25.21 -31.70
CA GLY A 2 -33.62 -23.77 -31.65
C GLY A 2 -32.58 -23.51 -30.57
N THR A 3 -31.52 -22.83 -30.93
CA THR A 3 -30.58 -22.25 -29.97
C THR A 3 -31.22 -21.00 -29.39
N GLU A 4 -31.72 -21.10 -28.16
CA GLU A 4 -32.19 -19.96 -27.41
C GLU A 4 -30.98 -19.23 -26.85
N THR A 5 -30.72 -18.03 -27.29
CA THR A 5 -29.76 -17.12 -26.67
C THR A 5 -30.40 -16.57 -25.40
N VAL A 6 -29.89 -16.99 -24.26
CA VAL A 6 -30.32 -16.47 -22.97
C VAL A 6 -29.72 -15.06 -22.83
N ASP A 7 -30.60 -14.06 -22.92
CA ASP A 7 -30.23 -12.68 -22.51
C ASP A 7 -30.22 -12.64 -20.97
N LEU A 8 -29.06 -12.54 -20.40
CA LEU A 8 -28.85 -12.55 -18.94
C LEU A 8 -29.51 -11.37 -18.21
N ASN A 9 -30.16 -10.46 -18.94
CA ASN A 9 -30.90 -9.34 -18.37
C ASN A 9 -32.42 -9.60 -18.31
N ARG A 10 -32.89 -10.82 -18.58
CA ARG A 10 -34.30 -11.16 -18.54
C ARG A 10 -34.56 -12.33 -17.61
N ASN A 11 -35.72 -12.25 -16.91
CA ASN A 11 -36.27 -13.40 -16.23
C ASN A 11 -36.65 -14.44 -17.29
N VAL A 12 -36.00 -15.58 -17.28
CA VAL A 12 -36.34 -16.70 -18.16
C VAL A 12 -37.38 -17.55 -17.45
N GLN A 13 -38.58 -17.57 -18.02
CA GLN A 13 -39.61 -18.54 -17.60
C GLN A 13 -39.32 -19.88 -18.26
N VAL A 14 -38.95 -20.86 -17.47
CA VAL A 14 -38.89 -22.25 -17.92
C VAL A 14 -40.26 -22.89 -17.58
N GLY A 15 -41.11 -22.99 -18.57
CA GLY A 15 -42.40 -23.68 -18.43
C GLY A 15 -42.17 -25.19 -18.49
N SER A 16 -42.68 -25.93 -17.50
CA SER A 16 -42.92 -27.35 -17.59
C SER A 16 -44.45 -27.56 -17.56
N ASP A 17 -44.94 -28.69 -18.10
CA ASP A 17 -46.37 -29.01 -18.14
C ASP A 17 -47.04 -29.09 -16.75
N ALA A 18 -46.30 -28.90 -15.68
CA ALA A 18 -46.78 -28.98 -14.30
C ALA A 18 -46.68 -27.67 -13.50
N GLY A 19 -46.22 -26.57 -14.12
CA GLY A 19 -46.10 -25.27 -13.44
C GLY A 19 -45.01 -24.37 -14.04
N THR A 20 -45.16 -23.08 -13.83
CA THR A 20 -44.21 -22.08 -14.25
C THR A 20 -43.13 -21.96 -13.19
N THR A 21 -41.91 -22.35 -13.51
CA THR A 21 -40.76 -22.10 -12.63
C THR A 21 -40.07 -20.82 -13.10
N THR A 22 -40.09 -19.79 -12.29
CA THR A 22 -39.36 -18.56 -12.55
C THR A 22 -37.96 -18.71 -11.96
N ALA A 23 -36.96 -18.79 -12.80
CA ALA A 23 -35.55 -18.67 -12.35
C ALA A 23 -35.16 -17.19 -12.35
N GLU A 24 -34.99 -16.63 -11.18
CA GLU A 24 -34.40 -15.30 -11.06
C GLU A 24 -32.88 -15.42 -11.15
N TYR A 25 -32.35 -14.98 -12.27
CA TYR A 25 -30.91 -14.81 -12.38
C TYR A 25 -30.55 -13.41 -11.87
N SER A 26 -30.01 -13.34 -10.69
CA SER A 26 -29.34 -12.16 -10.21
C SER A 26 -28.07 -12.00 -11.04
N ASN A 27 -27.96 -10.94 -11.82
CA ASN A 27 -26.69 -10.50 -12.42
C ASN A 27 -25.77 -10.09 -11.27
N VAL A 28 -25.08 -11.04 -10.69
CA VAL A 28 -23.89 -10.73 -9.90
C VAL A 28 -22.86 -10.26 -10.92
N TYR A 29 -22.82 -8.96 -11.15
CA TYR A 29 -21.74 -8.38 -11.93
C TYR A 29 -20.46 -8.71 -11.21
N SER A 30 -19.71 -9.65 -11.77
CA SER A 30 -18.37 -9.92 -11.31
C SER A 30 -17.56 -8.64 -11.50
N ASN A 31 -17.01 -8.14 -10.43
CA ASN A 31 -16.15 -6.97 -10.46
C ASN A 31 -14.78 -7.31 -9.87
N LEU A 32 -13.78 -6.64 -10.38
CA LEU A 32 -12.45 -6.56 -9.80
C LEU A 32 -12.22 -5.11 -9.41
N THR A 33 -11.92 -4.88 -8.15
CA THR A 33 -11.57 -3.57 -7.64
C THR A 33 -10.18 -3.62 -7.05
N VAL A 34 -9.34 -2.67 -7.41
CA VAL A 34 -8.06 -2.44 -6.76
C VAL A 34 -8.16 -1.18 -5.92
N SER A 35 -7.86 -1.29 -4.65
CA SER A 35 -7.86 -0.16 -3.72
C SER A 35 -6.48 0.03 -3.09
N LYS A 36 -6.17 1.26 -2.69
CA LYS A 36 -4.91 1.64 -2.07
C LYS A 36 -5.10 2.07 -0.64
N LEU A 37 -4.22 1.58 0.24
CA LEU A 37 -4.10 2.03 1.63
C LEU A 37 -2.67 2.50 1.91
N TRP A 38 -2.57 3.57 2.66
CA TRP A 38 -1.32 4.09 3.20
C TRP A 38 -1.30 3.89 4.71
N LEU A 39 -0.31 3.18 5.21
CA LEU A 39 -0.21 2.76 6.60
C LEU A 39 1.16 3.13 7.17
N ASP A 40 1.17 3.51 8.42
CA ASP A 40 2.43 3.63 9.16
C ASP A 40 3.07 2.25 9.36
N GLN A 41 4.37 2.16 9.15
CA GLN A 41 5.06 0.87 9.23
C GLN A 41 5.04 0.24 10.61
N ASP A 42 5.09 1.02 11.65
CA ASP A 42 5.19 0.54 13.04
C ASP A 42 3.80 0.32 13.65
N THR A 43 2.94 1.32 13.55
CA THR A 43 1.62 1.31 14.21
C THR A 43 0.54 0.63 13.38
N LYS A 44 0.75 0.44 12.06
CA LYS A 44 -0.23 -0.08 11.10
C LYS A 44 -1.50 0.80 11.00
N GLN A 45 -1.45 2.01 11.49
CA GLN A 45 -2.56 2.96 11.38
C GLN A 45 -2.52 3.69 10.02
N PRO A 46 -3.68 4.12 9.51
CA PRO A 46 -3.73 4.94 8.31
C PRO A 46 -2.92 6.24 8.47
N VAL A 47 -2.20 6.60 7.42
CA VAL A 47 -1.42 7.84 7.34
C VAL A 47 -1.74 8.57 6.04
N GLU A 48 -1.37 9.85 5.99
CA GLU A 48 -1.46 10.63 4.76
C GLU A 48 -0.60 10.00 3.65
N PRO A 49 -1.11 10.02 2.41
CA PRO A 49 -0.35 9.51 1.27
C PRO A 49 0.98 10.23 1.08
N ALA A 50 2.04 9.46 0.84
CA ALA A 50 3.36 10.02 0.55
C ALA A 50 3.47 10.69 -0.84
N VAL A 51 2.54 10.33 -1.74
CA VAL A 51 2.43 10.84 -3.11
C VAL A 51 0.96 11.00 -3.49
N ASN A 52 0.68 11.72 -4.58
CA ASN A 52 -0.69 11.92 -5.05
C ASN A 52 -1.19 10.83 -6.03
N SER A 53 -0.29 10.02 -6.53
CA SER A 53 -0.59 8.95 -7.49
C SER A 53 0.44 7.83 -7.37
N ILE A 54 -0.01 6.59 -7.61
CA ILE A 54 0.84 5.43 -7.84
C ILE A 54 0.42 4.73 -9.13
N HIS A 55 1.37 4.14 -9.83
CA HIS A 55 1.12 3.35 -11.01
C HIS A 55 0.99 1.87 -10.65
N ILE A 56 -0.03 1.19 -11.21
CA ILE A 56 -0.24 -0.25 -11.04
C ILE A 56 -0.31 -0.95 -12.38
N LYS A 57 0.17 -2.19 -12.40
CA LYS A 57 -0.04 -3.15 -13.47
C LYS A 57 -0.95 -4.27 -12.98
N VAL A 58 -1.98 -4.56 -13.75
CA VAL A 58 -2.90 -5.68 -13.50
C VAL A 58 -2.60 -6.76 -14.53
N TRP A 59 -2.19 -7.92 -14.04
CA TRP A 59 -1.86 -9.08 -14.85
C TRP A 59 -2.97 -10.10 -14.77
N GLN A 60 -3.20 -10.85 -15.85
CA GLN A 60 -4.10 -11.99 -15.86
C GLN A 60 -3.32 -13.28 -16.18
N TYR A 61 -3.74 -14.38 -15.57
CA TYR A 61 -3.21 -15.72 -15.80
C TYR A 61 -4.27 -16.78 -15.53
N THR A 62 -4.05 -18.04 -15.97
CA THR A 62 -4.95 -19.15 -15.73
C THR A 62 -4.40 -20.13 -14.68
N ASP A 63 -3.34 -20.87 -15.00
CA ASP A 63 -2.82 -21.91 -14.11
C ASP A 63 -1.55 -21.49 -13.35
N ASN A 64 -0.78 -20.61 -13.94
CA ASN A 64 0.55 -20.23 -13.45
C ASN A 64 0.77 -18.73 -13.62
N ASP A 65 1.06 -18.05 -12.55
CA ASP A 65 1.32 -16.60 -12.51
C ASP A 65 2.58 -16.19 -13.30
N LYS A 66 3.49 -17.15 -13.59
CA LYS A 66 4.67 -16.89 -14.43
C LYS A 66 4.33 -16.71 -15.91
N ASP A 67 3.21 -17.28 -16.36
CA ASP A 67 2.71 -17.19 -17.73
C ASP A 67 1.67 -16.09 -17.89
N ARG A 68 1.71 -15.10 -17.00
CA ARG A 68 0.79 -13.97 -16.97
C ARG A 68 0.94 -13.03 -18.17
N THR A 69 -0.16 -12.45 -18.58
CA THR A 69 -0.23 -11.40 -19.60
C THR A 69 -0.75 -10.10 -19.00
N LEU A 70 -0.29 -8.98 -19.51
CA LEU A 70 -0.77 -7.67 -19.05
C LEU A 70 -2.24 -7.49 -19.44
N PHE A 71 -3.09 -7.29 -18.44
CA PHE A 71 -4.51 -7.04 -18.63
C PHE A 71 -4.84 -5.55 -18.66
N ALA A 72 -4.27 -4.77 -17.74
CA ALA A 72 -4.46 -3.33 -17.66
C ALA A 72 -3.30 -2.64 -16.94
N GLU A 73 -3.17 -1.35 -17.21
CA GLU A 73 -2.34 -0.42 -16.44
C GLU A 73 -3.23 0.74 -15.98
N ALA A 74 -2.96 1.27 -14.80
CA ALA A 74 -3.73 2.39 -14.28
C ALA A 74 -2.96 3.16 -13.20
N ASP A 75 -3.34 4.44 -13.06
CA ASP A 75 -2.90 5.26 -11.95
C ASP A 75 -3.98 5.31 -10.88
N LEU A 76 -3.63 4.93 -9.65
CA LEU A 76 -4.46 5.14 -8.47
C LEU A 76 -4.15 6.53 -7.91
N THR A 77 -5.12 7.43 -7.96
CA THR A 77 -4.95 8.83 -7.59
C THR A 77 -5.80 9.24 -6.40
N ALA A 78 -5.28 10.20 -5.63
CA ALA A 78 -6.05 10.84 -4.57
C ALA A 78 -7.28 11.59 -5.13
N PRO A 79 -8.39 11.67 -4.37
CA PRO A 79 -8.64 11.07 -3.07
C PRO A 79 -9.18 9.64 -3.16
N ALA A 80 -9.57 9.15 -4.34
CA ALA A 80 -10.31 7.90 -4.49
C ALA A 80 -9.44 6.65 -4.26
N TRP A 81 -8.19 6.67 -4.76
CA TRP A 81 -7.25 5.56 -4.63
C TRP A 81 -7.81 4.21 -5.07
N THR A 82 -8.64 4.20 -6.13
CA THR A 82 -9.29 2.99 -6.63
C THR A 82 -9.26 2.91 -8.15
N TRP A 83 -9.25 1.67 -8.63
CA TRP A 83 -9.49 1.29 -10.01
C TRP A 83 -10.41 0.08 -10.03
N SER A 84 -11.28 -0.05 -11.03
CA SER A 84 -12.18 -1.21 -11.13
C SER A 84 -12.50 -1.57 -12.57
N LYS A 85 -12.80 -2.85 -12.78
CA LYS A 85 -13.38 -3.42 -14.01
C LYS A 85 -14.52 -4.34 -13.64
N SER A 86 -15.57 -4.38 -14.47
CA SER A 86 -16.75 -5.19 -14.23
C SER A 86 -17.42 -5.62 -15.53
N GLY A 87 -18.31 -6.60 -15.44
CA GLY A 87 -19.10 -7.09 -16.56
C GLY A 87 -18.25 -7.61 -17.71
N THR A 88 -18.55 -7.16 -18.93
CA THR A 88 -17.86 -7.59 -20.15
C THR A 88 -16.41 -7.12 -20.24
N ASP A 89 -16.04 -6.09 -19.47
CA ASP A 89 -14.67 -5.56 -19.41
C ASP A 89 -13.76 -6.37 -18.48
N LEU A 90 -14.33 -7.37 -17.77
CA LEU A 90 -13.59 -8.27 -16.90
C LEU A 90 -13.80 -9.72 -17.37
N PRO A 91 -12.96 -10.26 -18.24
CA PRO A 91 -13.00 -11.67 -18.63
C PRO A 91 -12.81 -12.58 -17.44
N LEU A 92 -13.70 -13.57 -17.25
CA LEU A 92 -13.60 -14.53 -16.14
C LEU A 92 -12.95 -15.85 -16.55
N THR A 93 -12.97 -16.13 -17.85
CA THR A 93 -12.45 -17.39 -18.41
C THR A 93 -11.71 -17.12 -19.70
N ASP A 94 -10.66 -17.89 -19.91
CA ASP A 94 -9.96 -17.93 -21.19
C ASP A 94 -10.85 -18.58 -22.24
N PRO A 95 -11.19 -17.90 -23.35
CA PRO A 95 -12.10 -18.41 -24.36
C PRO A 95 -11.55 -19.62 -25.13
N VAL A 96 -10.24 -19.87 -25.08
CA VAL A 96 -9.59 -20.98 -25.78
C VAL A 96 -9.56 -22.23 -24.92
N SER A 97 -9.09 -22.10 -23.67
CA SER A 97 -8.94 -23.24 -22.77
C SER A 97 -10.14 -23.47 -21.84
N GLY A 98 -11.04 -22.48 -21.71
CA GLY A 98 -12.15 -22.50 -20.76
C GLY A 98 -11.74 -22.38 -19.29
N LYS A 99 -10.46 -22.14 -19.02
CA LYS A 99 -9.94 -22.01 -17.65
C LYS A 99 -10.25 -20.64 -17.05
N ALA A 100 -10.41 -20.62 -15.73
CA ALA A 100 -10.65 -19.38 -15.01
C ALA A 100 -9.42 -18.46 -15.07
N TYR A 101 -9.66 -17.18 -15.33
CA TYR A 101 -8.65 -16.15 -15.15
C TYR A 101 -8.52 -15.77 -13.67
N HIS A 102 -7.29 -15.50 -13.29
CA HIS A 102 -6.91 -14.90 -12.02
C HIS A 102 -6.18 -13.58 -12.29
N TYR A 103 -6.36 -12.63 -11.41
CA TYR A 103 -5.81 -11.29 -11.54
C TYR A 103 -4.80 -11.00 -10.44
N LEU A 104 -3.64 -10.53 -10.83
CA LEU A 104 -2.53 -10.18 -9.96
C LEU A 104 -2.17 -8.72 -10.21
N VAL A 105 -1.96 -7.97 -9.13
CA VAL A 105 -1.57 -6.56 -9.17
C VAL A 105 -0.11 -6.43 -8.78
N GLU A 106 0.59 -5.54 -9.46
CA GLU A 106 1.91 -5.06 -9.11
C GLU A 106 1.89 -3.54 -9.04
N GLU A 107 2.49 -2.96 -8.02
CA GLU A 107 2.75 -1.53 -7.94
C GLU A 107 4.15 -1.22 -8.47
N GLU A 108 4.25 -0.25 -9.39
CA GLU A 108 5.55 0.32 -9.75
C GLU A 108 5.97 1.32 -8.67
N THR A 109 6.84 0.84 -7.77
CA THR A 109 7.28 1.63 -6.62
C THR A 109 8.25 2.72 -7.06
N THR A 110 7.89 3.98 -6.81
CA THR A 110 8.73 5.14 -7.05
C THR A 110 9.24 5.81 -5.76
N GLY A 111 8.87 5.26 -4.60
CA GLY A 111 9.14 5.83 -3.29
C GLY A 111 9.79 4.86 -2.31
N ASN A 112 10.08 5.37 -1.12
CA ASN A 112 10.75 4.62 -0.06
C ASN A 112 9.72 4.05 0.94
N TRP A 113 8.93 3.07 0.49
CA TRP A 113 7.95 2.34 1.30
C TRP A 113 7.94 0.86 0.96
N ASN A 114 7.42 0.04 1.87
CA ASN A 114 7.22 -1.38 1.66
C ASN A 114 5.81 -1.62 1.10
N VAL A 115 5.71 -2.39 0.02
CA VAL A 115 4.44 -2.75 -0.61
C VAL A 115 4.02 -4.14 -0.16
N TYR A 116 2.79 -4.26 0.29
CA TYR A 116 2.10 -5.53 0.53
C TYR A 116 0.77 -5.52 -0.23
N ILE A 117 0.42 -6.63 -0.89
CA ILE A 117 -0.81 -6.73 -1.67
C ILE A 117 -1.64 -7.88 -1.14
N ASP A 118 -2.78 -7.53 -0.57
CA ASP A 118 -3.75 -8.48 -0.03
C ASP A 118 -4.71 -8.97 -1.11
N ASN A 119 -5.13 -10.24 -1.01
CA ASN A 119 -5.98 -10.93 -1.98
C ASN A 119 -5.44 -10.94 -3.42
N ASN A 120 -4.13 -10.89 -3.59
CA ASN A 120 -3.53 -10.94 -4.92
C ASN A 120 -3.72 -12.32 -5.56
N GLY A 121 -4.13 -12.35 -6.84
CA GLY A 121 -4.40 -13.59 -7.56
C GLY A 121 -5.86 -14.07 -7.49
N VAL A 122 -6.81 -13.21 -7.19
CA VAL A 122 -8.25 -13.52 -7.19
C VAL A 122 -8.84 -13.47 -8.60
N GLN A 123 -9.97 -14.15 -8.81
CA GLN A 123 -10.74 -14.06 -10.04
C GLN A 123 -11.60 -12.79 -10.06
N THR A 124 -12.19 -12.46 -8.92
CA THR A 124 -13.05 -11.29 -8.72
C THR A 124 -12.92 -10.81 -7.28
N GLY A 125 -13.43 -9.62 -6.99
CA GLY A 125 -13.45 -9.06 -5.66
C GLY A 125 -12.48 -7.89 -5.50
N ASN A 126 -11.97 -7.70 -4.30
CA ASN A 126 -11.11 -6.57 -3.97
C ASN A 126 -9.67 -7.01 -3.72
N ILE A 127 -8.74 -6.40 -4.44
CA ILE A 127 -7.30 -6.48 -4.18
C ILE A 127 -6.90 -5.19 -3.49
N THR A 128 -6.22 -5.28 -2.36
CA THR A 128 -5.79 -4.11 -1.59
C THR A 128 -4.27 -3.96 -1.64
N VAL A 129 -3.81 -2.89 -2.24
CA VAL A 129 -2.40 -2.49 -2.26
C VAL A 129 -2.12 -1.64 -1.03
N GLN A 130 -1.28 -2.13 -0.13
CA GLN A 130 -0.93 -1.48 1.13
C GLN A 130 0.52 -0.99 1.05
N ASN A 131 0.73 0.32 1.21
CA ASN A 131 2.07 0.89 1.33
C ASN A 131 2.35 1.24 2.78
N TYR A 132 3.40 0.64 3.32
CA TYR A 132 3.88 0.89 4.66
C TYR A 132 4.98 1.95 4.61
N VAL A 133 4.62 3.15 5.06
CA VAL A 133 5.52 4.31 5.12
C VAL A 133 6.14 4.36 6.50
N TYR A 134 7.44 4.57 6.53
CA TYR A 134 8.11 4.88 7.79
C TYR A 134 7.91 6.38 8.09
N THR A 135 7.03 6.68 9.02
CA THR A 135 6.74 8.08 9.42
C THR A 135 7.79 8.66 10.36
N GLY A 136 8.84 7.87 10.66
CA GLY A 136 9.93 8.27 11.53
C GLY A 136 9.43 8.62 12.94
N TYR A 137 9.79 7.82 13.91
CA TYR A 137 9.87 8.35 15.26
C TYR A 137 10.93 9.46 15.18
N GLU A 138 10.52 10.71 15.12
CA GLU A 138 11.40 11.73 15.68
C GLU A 138 11.63 11.27 17.10
N LEU A 139 12.82 10.73 17.35
CA LEU A 139 13.26 10.51 18.70
C LEU A 139 12.89 11.80 19.43
N PRO A 140 12.07 11.73 20.52
CA PRO A 140 11.81 12.92 21.30
C PRO A 140 13.17 13.55 21.44
N SER A 141 13.32 14.80 20.99
CA SER A 141 14.52 15.57 21.22
C SER A 141 14.68 15.57 22.73
N THR A 142 15.21 14.47 23.26
CA THR A 142 15.85 14.44 24.55
C THR A 142 17.10 15.28 24.31
N GLY A 143 16.85 16.55 24.02
CA GLY A 143 17.84 17.59 24.05
C GLY A 143 18.33 17.62 25.49
N GLY A 144 19.18 16.67 25.82
CA GLY A 144 20.11 16.87 26.89
C GLY A 144 20.71 18.22 26.59
N MET A 145 20.70 19.13 27.57
CA MET A 145 21.34 20.43 27.46
C MET A 145 22.68 20.18 26.77
N GLY A 146 22.77 20.60 25.49
CA GLY A 146 23.90 20.25 24.64
C GLY A 146 25.20 20.48 25.35
N THR A 147 26.30 19.88 24.93
CA THR A 147 27.62 19.99 25.54
C THR A 147 28.10 21.41 25.82
N ALA A 148 27.38 22.44 25.31
CA ALA A 148 27.65 23.85 25.55
C ALA A 148 27.68 24.24 27.05
N PRO A 149 26.78 23.83 27.94
CA PRO A 149 26.91 24.14 29.38
C PRO A 149 28.12 23.48 30.00
N PHE A 150 28.48 22.28 29.57
CA PHE A 150 29.65 21.56 30.07
C PHE A 150 30.94 22.14 29.56
N GLY A 151 30.97 22.69 28.33
CA GLY A 151 32.10 23.41 27.78
C GLY A 151 32.37 24.71 28.54
N VAL A 152 31.35 25.45 28.91
CA VAL A 152 31.47 26.70 29.70
C VAL A 152 31.95 26.42 31.11
N LEU A 153 31.37 25.41 31.79
CA LEU A 153 31.79 24.99 33.13
C LEU A 153 33.22 24.44 33.14
N GLY A 154 33.60 23.59 32.18
CA GLY A 154 34.93 23.08 32.03
C GLY A 154 35.96 24.16 31.76
N GLY A 155 35.63 25.11 30.89
CA GLY A 155 36.50 26.29 30.60
C GLY A 155 36.69 27.19 31.81
N ALA A 156 35.67 27.46 32.62
CA ALA A 156 35.76 28.25 33.84
C ALA A 156 36.62 27.58 34.90
N LEU A 157 36.50 26.26 35.08
CA LEU A 157 37.36 25.50 35.99
C LEU A 157 38.81 25.48 35.56
N ALA A 158 39.11 25.33 34.27
CA ALA A 158 40.48 25.39 33.75
C ALA A 158 41.11 26.77 33.95
N ALA A 159 40.36 27.85 33.71
CA ALA A 159 40.84 29.22 33.96
C ALA A 159 41.10 29.49 35.44
N ALA A 160 40.25 29.01 36.34
CA ALA A 160 40.48 29.16 37.79
C ALA A 160 41.72 28.39 38.26
N ALA A 161 41.94 27.17 37.77
CA ALA A 161 43.12 26.38 38.09
C ALA A 161 44.43 27.06 37.56
N ALA A 162 44.38 27.62 36.37
CA ALA A 162 45.54 28.38 35.82
C ALA A 162 45.85 29.62 36.66
N LEU A 163 44.86 30.37 37.13
CA LEU A 163 45.03 31.53 38.00
C LEU A 163 45.63 31.16 39.34
N LEU A 164 45.22 30.03 39.95
CA LEU A 164 45.76 29.53 41.20
C LEU A 164 47.21 29.10 41.05
N LEU A 165 47.59 28.46 39.95
CA LEU A 165 48.97 28.08 39.65
C LEU A 165 49.89 29.32 39.47
N VAL A 166 49.43 30.35 38.80
CA VAL A 166 50.18 31.60 38.62
C VAL A 166 50.38 32.31 39.97
N ARG A 167 49.35 32.36 40.80
CA ARG A 167 49.45 32.92 42.16
C ARG A 167 50.48 32.19 43.01
N LYS A 168 50.44 30.84 43.00
CA LYS A 168 51.38 30.01 43.78
C LYS A 168 52.82 30.18 43.32
N ARG A 169 53.08 30.35 41.99
CA ARG A 169 54.42 30.64 41.46
C ARG A 169 54.95 32.00 41.98
N LYS A 170 54.12 33.05 41.94
CA LYS A 170 54.53 34.37 42.45
C LYS A 170 54.87 34.35 43.93
N GLN A 171 54.15 33.60 44.77
CA GLN A 171 54.46 33.48 46.18
C GLN A 171 55.77 32.77 46.47
N ASN A 172 56.18 31.82 45.61
CA ASN A 172 57.46 31.10 45.77
C ASN A 172 58.66 31.87 45.20
N GLU A 173 58.47 32.99 44.48
CA GLU A 173 59.49 33.84 43.97
C GLU A 173 59.79 35.03 44.91
N GLU A 174 58.96 35.24 45.96
CA GLU A 174 59.09 36.31 46.94
C GLU A 174 59.66 35.82 48.28
N GLU A 175 59.99 34.53 48.44
CA GLU A 175 60.72 33.93 49.58
C GLU A 175 62.23 33.70 49.19
#